data_45350aba056fd7d1472a698538614b9b
#
_entry.id   45350aba056fd7d1472a698538614b9b
#
_cell.length_a   1.000
_cell.length_b   1.000
_cell.length_c   1.000
_cell.angle_alpha   90.00
_cell.angle_beta   90.00
_cell.angle_gamma   90.00
#
_symmetry.space_group_name_H-M   'P 1'
#
loop_
_entity.id
_entity.type
_entity.pdbx_description
1 polymer ?
#
loop_
_entity_poly.entity_id
_entity_poly.type
_entity_poly.pdbx_seq_one_letter_code
_entity_poly.pdbx_strand_id
1 'polypeptide(L)'
;MNLLQGKTAIVTGGSRGIGAGIVKAFAEQGANVAFTFSGTLPQEAETEIKNLNNKGVKVIAYKSDASDFTACEELINKVLEDFGAIDILVNNAGITKDNLLMRMSEVDFDKVIAVNLKSIFNMTKAVQKVFLKQRNGNIINMSSVVGVQGNAGQANYAASKAGILGFTKSVALELGSRNIRCNAIAPGFIETEMTAKLAPEVVQGWRDAIPLKRGGTVEDIANACVFLASQRSSYITGQVLRIDGGMITA
;
A
#
# COMPACT_ATOMS: atom_id res chain seq x y z
N MET A 1 -12.13 -9.30 -18.32
CA MET A 1 -10.87 -10.09 -18.33
C MET A 1 -10.25 -9.91 -16.95
N ASN A 2 -10.17 -10.99 -16.16
CA ASN A 2 -9.67 -10.91 -14.79
C ASN A 2 -8.13 -10.87 -14.81
N LEU A 3 -7.55 -9.68 -14.60
CA LEU A 3 -6.11 -9.44 -14.73
C LEU A 3 -5.25 -10.16 -13.67
N LEU A 4 -5.85 -10.55 -12.55
CA LEU A 4 -5.18 -11.18 -11.41
C LEU A 4 -5.74 -12.58 -11.11
N GLN A 5 -6.39 -13.22 -12.08
CA GLN A 5 -7.01 -14.53 -11.90
C GLN A 5 -6.03 -15.56 -11.33
N GLY A 6 -6.40 -16.19 -10.21
CA GLY A 6 -5.62 -17.24 -9.56
C GLY A 6 -4.36 -16.75 -8.83
N LYS A 7 -4.13 -15.43 -8.75
CA LYS A 7 -3.04 -14.84 -7.96
C LYS A 7 -3.42 -14.72 -6.49
N THR A 8 -2.43 -14.78 -5.61
CA THR A 8 -2.60 -14.50 -4.18
C THR A 8 -1.86 -13.23 -3.82
N ALA A 9 -2.57 -12.28 -3.24
CA ALA A 9 -2.03 -10.99 -2.81
C ALA A 9 -2.10 -10.82 -1.29
N ILE A 10 -1.06 -10.19 -0.73
CA ILE A 10 -1.09 -9.66 0.65
C ILE A 10 -1.21 -8.14 0.57
N VAL A 11 -2.17 -7.54 1.32
CA VAL A 11 -2.34 -6.09 1.43
C VAL A 11 -2.24 -5.70 2.90
N THR A 12 -1.19 -4.96 3.29
CA THR A 12 -1.09 -4.47 4.66
C THR A 12 -2.00 -3.26 4.89
N GLY A 13 -2.70 -3.22 6.05
CA GLY A 13 -3.66 -2.16 6.34
C GLY A 13 -4.87 -2.17 5.40
N GLY A 14 -5.40 -3.36 5.07
CA GLY A 14 -6.47 -3.57 4.10
C GLY A 14 -7.89 -3.37 4.61
N SER A 15 -8.09 -2.99 5.88
CA SER A 15 -9.43 -2.95 6.49
C SER A 15 -10.23 -1.67 6.21
N ARG A 16 -9.61 -0.60 5.69
CA ARG A 16 -10.26 0.70 5.41
C ARG A 16 -9.50 1.51 4.36
N GLY A 17 -10.13 2.57 3.87
CA GLY A 17 -9.52 3.56 2.96
C GLY A 17 -8.90 2.93 1.72
N ILE A 18 -7.72 3.40 1.32
CA ILE A 18 -7.01 2.93 0.13
C ILE A 18 -6.79 1.42 0.17
N GLY A 19 -6.38 0.87 1.33
CA GLY A 19 -6.15 -0.56 1.48
C GLY A 19 -7.38 -1.41 1.21
N ALA A 20 -8.55 -1.01 1.72
CA ALA A 20 -9.81 -1.72 1.45
C ALA A 20 -10.20 -1.67 -0.03
N GLY A 21 -10.00 -0.52 -0.69
CA GLY A 21 -10.23 -0.41 -2.13
C GLY A 21 -9.32 -1.31 -2.94
N ILE A 22 -8.04 -1.45 -2.54
CA ILE A 22 -7.11 -2.38 -3.19
C ILE A 22 -7.56 -3.83 -3.00
N VAL A 23 -7.96 -4.23 -1.78
CA VAL A 23 -8.50 -5.57 -1.49
C VAL A 23 -9.67 -5.88 -2.41
N LYS A 24 -10.64 -4.97 -2.48
CA LYS A 24 -11.83 -5.10 -3.34
C LYS A 24 -11.45 -5.22 -4.81
N ALA A 25 -10.66 -4.30 -5.34
CA ALA A 25 -10.26 -4.30 -6.75
C ALA A 25 -9.48 -5.56 -7.13
N PHE A 26 -8.57 -6.04 -6.26
CA PHE A 26 -7.82 -7.27 -6.51
C PHE A 26 -8.74 -8.49 -6.56
N ALA A 27 -9.66 -8.62 -5.61
CA ALA A 27 -10.66 -9.68 -5.58
C ALA A 27 -11.58 -9.66 -6.80
N GLU A 28 -12.03 -8.47 -7.23
CA GLU A 28 -12.84 -8.29 -8.45
C GLU A 28 -12.07 -8.62 -9.74
N GLN A 29 -10.73 -8.60 -9.71
CA GLN A 29 -9.87 -9.06 -10.78
C GLN A 29 -9.47 -10.55 -10.66
N GLY A 30 -10.12 -11.30 -9.75
CA GLY A 30 -9.95 -12.74 -9.59
C GLY A 30 -8.78 -13.17 -8.71
N ALA A 31 -8.17 -12.26 -7.94
CA ALA A 31 -7.14 -12.60 -6.96
C ALA A 31 -7.76 -13.11 -5.65
N ASN A 32 -7.09 -14.08 -5.03
CA ASN A 32 -7.25 -14.34 -3.60
C ASN A 32 -6.50 -13.26 -2.81
N VAL A 33 -7.06 -12.79 -1.69
CA VAL A 33 -6.48 -11.68 -0.95
C VAL A 33 -6.40 -11.97 0.54
N ALA A 34 -5.18 -11.95 1.07
CA ALA A 34 -4.90 -11.82 2.49
C ALA A 34 -4.73 -10.32 2.81
N PHE A 35 -5.39 -9.80 3.82
CA PHE A 35 -5.09 -8.44 4.24
C PHE A 35 -4.90 -8.32 5.75
N THR A 36 -4.11 -7.33 6.18
CA THR A 36 -3.85 -7.13 7.61
C THR A 36 -4.59 -5.94 8.17
N PHE A 37 -4.84 -6.00 9.48
CA PHE A 37 -5.32 -4.91 10.32
C PHE A 37 -4.65 -4.99 11.70
N SER A 38 -4.50 -3.85 12.40
CA SER A 38 -3.82 -3.79 13.71
C SER A 38 -4.76 -3.59 14.90
N GLY A 39 -5.94 -3.04 14.69
CA GLY A 39 -6.93 -2.76 15.74
C GLY A 39 -8.06 -3.80 15.79
N THR A 40 -9.29 -3.28 15.77
CA THR A 40 -10.52 -4.06 15.59
C THR A 40 -10.88 -4.05 14.11
N LEU A 41 -11.31 -5.20 13.59
CA LEU A 41 -11.81 -5.29 12.21
C LEU A 41 -13.17 -4.56 12.13
N PRO A 42 -13.33 -3.57 11.22
CA PRO A 42 -14.61 -2.91 11.04
C PRO A 42 -15.68 -3.86 10.51
N GLN A 43 -16.94 -3.67 10.94
CA GLN A 43 -18.06 -4.51 10.51
C GLN A 43 -18.30 -4.42 9.00
N GLU A 44 -18.05 -3.26 8.40
CA GLU A 44 -18.10 -3.06 6.95
C GLU A 44 -17.08 -3.95 6.21
N ALA A 45 -15.87 -4.10 6.77
CA ALA A 45 -14.85 -4.99 6.22
C ALA A 45 -15.26 -6.47 6.32
N GLU A 46 -15.87 -6.88 7.43
CA GLU A 46 -16.42 -8.24 7.58
C GLU A 46 -17.52 -8.54 6.54
N THR A 47 -18.39 -7.57 6.31
CA THR A 47 -19.46 -7.68 5.31
C THR A 47 -18.87 -7.78 3.90
N GLU A 48 -17.87 -6.95 3.58
CA GLU A 48 -17.22 -6.98 2.26
C GLU A 48 -16.47 -8.29 2.03
N ILE A 49 -15.77 -8.84 3.04
CA ILE A 49 -15.15 -10.18 2.95
C ILE A 49 -16.18 -11.23 2.54
N LYS A 50 -17.36 -11.26 3.17
CA LYS A 50 -18.43 -12.22 2.84
C LYS A 50 -18.90 -12.03 1.39
N ASN A 51 -19.09 -10.78 0.97
CA ASN A 51 -19.54 -10.45 -0.40
C ASN A 51 -18.51 -10.91 -1.44
N LEU A 52 -17.21 -10.68 -1.20
CA LEU A 52 -16.16 -11.06 -2.11
C LEU A 52 -15.97 -12.58 -2.17
N ASN A 53 -16.02 -13.26 -1.02
CA ASN A 53 -15.94 -14.73 -0.97
C ASN A 53 -17.09 -15.39 -1.75
N ASN A 54 -18.29 -14.82 -1.73
CA ASN A 54 -19.43 -15.29 -2.51
C ASN A 54 -19.22 -15.15 -4.04
N LYS A 55 -18.23 -14.36 -4.48
CA LYS A 55 -17.86 -14.22 -5.91
C LYS A 55 -16.82 -15.26 -6.36
N GLY A 56 -16.44 -16.21 -5.52
CA GLY A 56 -15.56 -17.33 -5.87
C GLY A 56 -14.06 -17.04 -5.72
N VAL A 57 -13.69 -15.99 -4.98
CA VAL A 57 -12.32 -15.70 -4.55
C VAL A 57 -12.21 -15.92 -3.04
N LYS A 58 -11.00 -16.16 -2.54
CA LYS A 58 -10.74 -16.32 -1.09
C LYS A 58 -10.19 -15.03 -0.52
N VAL A 59 -10.91 -14.37 0.40
CA VAL A 59 -10.47 -13.17 1.11
C VAL A 59 -10.44 -13.45 2.61
N ILE A 60 -9.27 -13.25 3.26
CA ILE A 60 -9.07 -13.47 4.70
C ILE A 60 -8.40 -12.25 5.32
N ALA A 61 -8.93 -11.82 6.48
CA ALA A 61 -8.35 -10.79 7.32
C ALA A 61 -7.45 -11.40 8.41
N TYR A 62 -6.25 -10.85 8.59
CA TYR A 62 -5.31 -11.25 9.63
C TYR A 62 -4.99 -10.08 10.54
N LYS A 63 -5.08 -10.29 11.86
CA LYS A 63 -4.57 -9.31 12.82
C LYS A 63 -3.05 -9.44 12.88
N SER A 64 -2.34 -8.42 12.39
CA SER A 64 -0.88 -8.40 12.38
C SER A 64 -0.36 -6.96 12.36
N ASP A 65 0.70 -6.71 13.12
CA ASP A 65 1.42 -5.42 13.13
C ASP A 65 2.65 -5.53 12.23
N ALA A 66 2.61 -4.89 11.08
CA ALA A 66 3.73 -4.91 10.12
C ALA A 66 5.01 -4.21 10.65
N SER A 67 4.94 -3.44 11.74
CA SER A 67 6.13 -2.87 12.39
C SER A 67 6.92 -3.90 13.22
N ASP A 68 6.32 -5.05 13.51
CA ASP A 68 6.94 -6.21 14.18
C ASP A 68 7.38 -7.25 13.13
N PHE A 69 8.70 -7.54 13.10
CA PHE A 69 9.25 -8.47 12.13
C PHE A 69 8.78 -9.92 12.34
N THR A 70 8.69 -10.36 13.61
CA THR A 70 8.22 -11.72 13.94
C THR A 70 6.77 -11.91 13.51
N ALA A 71 5.90 -10.92 13.77
CA ALA A 71 4.52 -10.95 13.31
C ALA A 71 4.40 -11.00 11.77
N CYS A 72 5.35 -10.38 11.04
CA CYS A 72 5.40 -10.48 9.59
C CYS A 72 5.76 -11.90 9.12
N GLU A 73 6.75 -12.55 9.74
CA GLU A 73 7.12 -13.94 9.38
C GLU A 73 5.97 -14.93 9.67
N GLU A 74 5.31 -14.79 10.83
CA GLU A 74 4.13 -15.59 11.18
C GLU A 74 2.99 -15.39 10.18
N LEU A 75 2.75 -14.14 9.76
CA LEU A 75 1.74 -13.83 8.75
C LEU A 75 2.04 -14.52 7.42
N ILE A 76 3.29 -14.44 6.93
CA ILE A 76 3.68 -15.09 5.66
C ILE A 76 3.44 -16.59 5.73
N ASN A 77 3.79 -17.25 6.85
CA ASN A 77 3.56 -18.68 7.03
C ASN A 77 2.07 -19.02 7.02
N LYS A 78 1.23 -18.28 7.74
CA LYS A 78 -0.23 -18.45 7.75
C LYS A 78 -0.85 -18.26 6.36
N VAL A 79 -0.41 -17.25 5.61
CA VAL A 79 -0.91 -17.03 4.26
C VAL A 79 -0.49 -18.17 3.33
N LEU A 80 0.72 -18.72 3.47
CA LEU A 80 1.13 -19.90 2.69
C LEU A 80 0.31 -21.15 3.05
N GLU A 81 -0.01 -21.36 4.32
CA GLU A 81 -0.88 -22.46 4.77
C GLU A 81 -2.31 -22.33 4.19
N ASP A 82 -2.86 -21.11 4.23
CA ASP A 82 -4.23 -20.86 3.81
C ASP A 82 -4.41 -20.78 2.28
N PHE A 83 -3.42 -20.29 1.55
CA PHE A 83 -3.55 -20.00 0.11
C PHE A 83 -2.60 -20.79 -0.79
N GLY A 84 -1.57 -21.43 -0.24
CA GLY A 84 -0.59 -22.25 -0.96
C GLY A 84 0.50 -21.45 -1.71
N ALA A 85 0.28 -20.19 -2.02
CA ALA A 85 1.22 -19.33 -2.75
C ALA A 85 1.04 -17.86 -2.36
N ILE A 86 2.06 -17.03 -2.64
CA ILE A 86 1.99 -15.57 -2.55
C ILE A 86 2.62 -15.02 -3.82
N ASP A 87 1.89 -14.22 -4.59
CA ASP A 87 2.36 -13.61 -5.85
C ASP A 87 2.62 -12.11 -5.72
N ILE A 88 1.84 -11.43 -4.87
CA ILE A 88 1.81 -9.97 -4.78
C ILE A 88 1.87 -9.54 -3.32
N LEU A 89 2.72 -8.55 -3.02
CA LEU A 89 2.75 -7.85 -1.74
C LEU A 89 2.44 -6.37 -1.97
N VAL A 90 1.39 -5.85 -1.34
CA VAL A 90 1.09 -4.41 -1.29
C VAL A 90 1.37 -3.90 0.12
N ASN A 91 2.44 -3.16 0.28
CA ASN A 91 2.81 -2.46 1.50
C ASN A 91 2.04 -1.14 1.58
N ASN A 92 0.84 -1.15 2.18
CA ASN A 92 -0.03 0.00 2.25
C ASN A 92 -0.19 0.55 3.68
N ALA A 93 0.04 -0.24 4.73
CA ALA A 93 -0.08 0.22 6.11
C ALA A 93 0.72 1.50 6.36
N GLY A 94 0.11 2.46 7.03
CA GLY A 94 0.75 3.72 7.36
C GLY A 94 -0.09 4.61 8.28
N ILE A 95 0.60 5.53 8.94
CA ILE A 95 0.00 6.52 9.85
C ILE A 95 0.58 7.90 9.59
N THR A 96 -0.10 8.94 10.06
CA THR A 96 0.44 10.29 10.20
C THR A 96 0.47 10.68 11.68
N LYS A 97 1.43 11.55 12.03
CA LYS A 97 1.57 12.20 13.33
C LYS A 97 2.10 13.61 13.05
N ASP A 98 1.21 14.44 12.53
CA ASP A 98 1.57 15.74 11.98
C ASP A 98 1.77 16.75 13.11
N ASN A 99 2.89 17.46 13.07
CA ASN A 99 3.20 18.59 13.95
C ASN A 99 4.35 19.42 13.35
N LEU A 100 4.40 20.72 13.68
CA LEU A 100 5.57 21.53 13.33
C LEU A 100 6.83 20.92 13.94
N LEU A 101 7.96 20.99 13.24
CA LEU A 101 9.22 20.36 13.66
C LEU A 101 9.61 20.74 15.10
N MET A 102 9.44 21.98 15.48
CA MET A 102 9.75 22.47 16.85
C MET A 102 8.88 21.84 17.95
N ARG A 103 7.74 21.22 17.60
CA ARG A 103 6.81 20.58 18.52
C ARG A 103 6.69 19.08 18.32
N MET A 104 7.34 18.54 17.27
CA MET A 104 7.32 17.12 16.95
C MET A 104 8.13 16.36 18.00
N SER A 105 7.52 15.36 18.65
CA SER A 105 8.24 14.51 19.60
C SER A 105 9.04 13.43 18.89
N GLU A 106 10.15 12.99 19.50
CA GLU A 106 10.94 11.84 19.04
C GLU A 106 10.06 10.58 18.94
N VAL A 107 9.19 10.36 19.93
CA VAL A 107 8.24 9.23 19.96
C VAL A 107 7.31 9.23 18.75
N ASP A 108 6.77 10.37 18.34
CA ASP A 108 5.91 10.46 17.16
C ASP A 108 6.71 10.29 15.87
N PHE A 109 7.95 10.80 15.82
CA PHE A 109 8.86 10.59 14.69
C PHE A 109 9.16 9.10 14.51
N ASP A 110 9.63 8.43 15.56
CA ASP A 110 10.00 7.02 15.55
C ASP A 110 8.80 6.12 15.22
N LYS A 111 7.62 6.44 15.77
CA LYS A 111 6.39 5.70 15.49
C LYS A 111 6.03 5.75 14.00
N VAL A 112 6.16 6.92 13.36
CA VAL A 112 5.88 7.07 11.93
C VAL A 112 6.92 6.31 11.09
N ILE A 113 8.21 6.39 11.43
CA ILE A 113 9.25 5.62 10.75
C ILE A 113 9.01 4.11 10.90
N ALA A 114 8.71 3.65 12.11
CA ALA A 114 8.46 2.23 12.38
C ALA A 114 7.27 1.68 11.56
N VAL A 115 6.15 2.41 11.57
CA VAL A 115 4.92 1.95 10.91
C VAL A 115 4.97 2.14 9.39
N ASN A 116 5.52 3.25 8.88
CA ASN A 116 5.47 3.56 7.45
C ASN A 116 6.64 3.00 6.65
N LEU A 117 7.85 2.97 7.20
CA LEU A 117 9.07 2.59 6.47
C LEU A 117 9.60 1.24 6.91
N LYS A 118 9.81 1.04 8.24
CA LYS A 118 10.36 -0.24 8.73
C LYS A 118 9.40 -1.40 8.45
N SER A 119 8.08 -1.18 8.49
CA SER A 119 7.08 -2.19 8.13
C SER A 119 7.25 -2.72 6.69
N ILE A 120 7.58 -1.83 5.75
CA ILE A 120 7.83 -2.21 4.35
C ILE A 120 9.07 -3.10 4.25
N PHE A 121 10.15 -2.76 4.96
CA PHE A 121 11.31 -3.64 5.07
C PHE A 121 10.93 -5.00 5.67
N ASN A 122 10.20 -5.02 6.79
CA ASN A 122 9.81 -6.24 7.48
C ASN A 122 9.02 -7.19 6.55
N MET A 123 7.95 -6.69 5.95
CA MET A 123 7.09 -7.48 5.05
C MET A 123 7.83 -7.94 3.81
N THR A 124 8.64 -7.07 3.19
CA THR A 124 9.43 -7.41 2.01
C THR A 124 10.47 -8.49 2.35
N LYS A 125 11.16 -8.36 3.47
CA LYS A 125 12.14 -9.34 3.97
C LYS A 125 11.49 -10.68 4.27
N ALA A 126 10.32 -10.68 4.92
CA ALA A 126 9.60 -11.91 5.27
C ALA A 126 9.14 -12.68 4.02
N VAL A 127 8.59 -11.99 3.00
CA VAL A 127 8.10 -12.64 1.77
C VAL A 127 9.21 -12.99 0.78
N GLN A 128 10.39 -12.38 0.89
CA GLN A 128 11.47 -12.51 -0.09
C GLN A 128 11.86 -13.96 -0.39
N LYS A 129 11.93 -14.82 0.64
CA LYS A 129 12.28 -16.25 0.47
C LYS A 129 11.27 -16.96 -0.43
N VAL A 130 9.98 -16.64 -0.29
CA VAL A 130 8.89 -17.21 -1.11
C VAL A 130 9.06 -16.80 -2.56
N PHE A 131 9.22 -15.51 -2.82
CA PHE A 131 9.39 -14.97 -4.17
C PHE A 131 10.67 -15.49 -4.86
N LEU A 132 11.78 -15.60 -4.13
CA LEU A 132 13.03 -16.16 -4.67
C LEU A 132 12.87 -17.62 -5.07
N LYS A 133 12.18 -18.43 -4.24
CA LYS A 133 11.89 -19.85 -4.55
C LYS A 133 10.97 -19.98 -5.76
N GLN A 134 9.96 -19.13 -5.87
CA GLN A 134 9.02 -19.10 -6.98
C GLN A 134 9.63 -18.51 -8.27
N ARG A 135 10.74 -17.75 -8.17
CA ARG A 135 11.30 -16.93 -9.26
C ARG A 135 10.24 -16.02 -9.90
N ASN A 136 9.36 -15.51 -9.07
CA ASN A 136 8.28 -14.61 -9.45
C ASN A 136 7.79 -13.87 -8.21
N GLY A 137 7.50 -12.59 -8.34
CA GLY A 137 6.93 -11.77 -7.27
C GLY A 137 6.68 -10.34 -7.71
N ASN A 138 5.74 -9.70 -7.05
CA ASN A 138 5.41 -8.31 -7.31
C ASN A 138 5.23 -7.56 -5.99
N ILE A 139 6.01 -6.51 -5.79
CA ILE A 139 5.97 -5.65 -4.61
C ILE A 139 5.49 -4.26 -5.02
N ILE A 140 4.46 -3.76 -4.36
CA ILE A 140 3.92 -2.42 -4.55
C ILE A 140 3.98 -1.69 -3.20
N ASN A 141 4.74 -0.61 -3.15
CA ASN A 141 4.95 0.18 -1.94
C ASN A 141 4.16 1.49 -2.00
N MET A 142 3.32 1.75 -0.99
CA MET A 142 2.54 2.99 -0.93
C MET A 142 3.37 4.12 -0.32
N SER A 143 3.88 4.99 -1.18
CA SER A 143 4.51 6.25 -0.81
C SER A 143 3.46 7.38 -0.68
N SER A 144 3.81 8.58 -1.07
CA SER A 144 2.96 9.78 -1.13
C SER A 144 3.65 10.85 -1.95
N VAL A 145 2.92 11.79 -2.53
CA VAL A 145 3.48 13.03 -3.07
C VAL A 145 4.27 13.82 -2.01
N VAL A 146 3.89 13.71 -0.74
CA VAL A 146 4.62 14.30 0.39
C VAL A 146 6.03 13.72 0.52
N GLY A 147 6.24 12.46 0.15
CA GLY A 147 7.57 11.86 0.08
C GLY A 147 8.42 12.36 -1.11
N VAL A 148 7.79 12.98 -2.10
CA VAL A 148 8.47 13.55 -3.27
C VAL A 148 8.85 15.01 -3.03
N GLN A 149 7.91 15.85 -2.54
CA GLN A 149 8.11 17.29 -2.42
C GLN A 149 8.21 17.82 -0.98
N GLY A 150 7.88 17.00 0.03
CA GLY A 150 7.74 17.46 1.42
C GLY A 150 6.39 18.13 1.68
N ASN A 151 6.10 18.40 2.96
CA ASN A 151 4.99 19.22 3.41
C ASN A 151 5.28 19.77 4.81
N ALA A 152 4.97 21.05 5.06
CA ALA A 152 5.12 21.65 6.36
C ALA A 152 4.29 20.89 7.43
N GLY A 153 4.89 20.66 8.60
CA GLY A 153 4.25 19.87 9.67
C GLY A 153 4.29 18.36 9.51
N GLN A 154 4.91 17.83 8.44
CA GLN A 154 4.98 16.40 8.14
C GLN A 154 6.40 15.89 7.96
N ALA A 155 7.39 16.42 8.69
CA ALA A 155 8.79 16.04 8.51
C ALA A 155 9.02 14.53 8.71
N ASN A 156 8.40 13.90 9.71
CA ASN A 156 8.43 12.46 9.97
C ASN A 156 7.77 11.65 8.84
N TYR A 157 6.58 12.07 8.40
CA TYR A 157 5.83 11.42 7.32
C TYR A 157 6.58 11.56 5.98
N ALA A 158 7.04 12.76 5.64
CA ALA A 158 7.82 13.02 4.44
C ALA A 158 9.10 12.16 4.41
N ALA A 159 9.86 12.12 5.50
CA ALA A 159 11.05 11.27 5.62
C ALA A 159 10.73 9.80 5.40
N SER A 160 9.65 9.28 6.04
CA SER A 160 9.22 7.90 5.87
C SER A 160 8.84 7.58 4.42
N LYS A 161 8.06 8.46 3.77
CA LYS A 161 7.56 8.26 2.41
C LYS A 161 8.65 8.47 1.34
N ALA A 162 9.62 9.36 1.57
CA ALA A 162 10.81 9.51 0.75
C ALA A 162 11.72 8.27 0.85
N GLY A 163 11.93 7.74 2.07
CA GLY A 163 12.70 6.51 2.28
C GLY A 163 12.16 5.31 1.51
N ILE A 164 10.83 5.21 1.34
CA ILE A 164 10.18 4.18 0.53
C ILE A 164 10.66 4.22 -0.93
N LEU A 165 10.88 5.42 -1.48
CA LEU A 165 11.31 5.56 -2.88
C LEU A 165 12.71 4.98 -3.09
N GLY A 166 13.65 5.28 -2.19
CA GLY A 166 15.00 4.71 -2.21
C GLY A 166 14.98 3.19 -2.01
N PHE A 167 14.21 2.72 -1.01
CA PHE A 167 14.03 1.30 -0.75
C PHE A 167 13.49 0.54 -1.97
N THR A 168 12.45 1.07 -2.60
CA THR A 168 11.83 0.48 -3.80
C THR A 168 12.84 0.27 -4.93
N LYS A 169 13.67 1.29 -5.21
CA LYS A 169 14.69 1.25 -6.27
C LYS A 169 15.75 0.19 -5.96
N SER A 170 16.25 0.15 -4.72
CA SER A 170 17.27 -0.83 -4.30
C SER A 170 16.76 -2.27 -4.39
N VAL A 171 15.53 -2.54 -3.91
CA VAL A 171 14.92 -3.87 -3.99
C VAL A 171 14.67 -4.30 -5.44
N ALA A 172 14.26 -3.36 -6.31
CA ALA A 172 14.08 -3.63 -7.72
C ALA A 172 15.37 -4.07 -8.42
N LEU A 173 16.50 -3.41 -8.11
CA LEU A 173 17.82 -3.76 -8.65
C LEU A 173 18.30 -5.11 -8.11
N GLU A 174 18.12 -5.37 -6.81
CA GLU A 174 18.56 -6.61 -6.16
C GLU A 174 17.79 -7.84 -6.65
N LEU A 175 16.48 -7.73 -6.78
CA LEU A 175 15.61 -8.88 -7.02
C LEU A 175 15.17 -9.04 -8.49
N GLY A 176 15.47 -8.08 -9.36
CA GLY A 176 15.04 -8.07 -10.76
C GLY A 176 15.52 -9.30 -11.56
N SER A 177 16.76 -9.78 -11.33
CA SER A 177 17.30 -10.99 -11.96
C SER A 177 16.52 -12.28 -11.61
N ARG A 178 15.66 -12.22 -10.60
CA ARG A 178 14.79 -13.31 -10.17
C ARG A 178 13.34 -13.15 -10.61
N ASN A 179 13.09 -12.24 -11.56
CA ASN A 179 11.75 -11.89 -12.05
C ASN A 179 10.82 -11.39 -10.92
N ILE A 180 11.40 -10.66 -9.94
CA ILE A 180 10.66 -10.02 -8.87
C ILE A 180 10.67 -8.52 -9.14
N ARG A 181 9.50 -7.93 -9.30
CA ARG A 181 9.33 -6.50 -9.55
C ARG A 181 9.01 -5.76 -8.26
N CYS A 182 9.54 -4.56 -8.12
CA CYS A 182 9.26 -3.69 -6.98
C CYS A 182 9.03 -2.26 -7.48
N ASN A 183 7.82 -1.72 -7.25
CA ASN A 183 7.45 -0.37 -7.66
C ASN A 183 6.77 0.37 -6.50
N ALA A 184 6.75 1.70 -6.56
CA ALA A 184 6.03 2.54 -5.63
C ALA A 184 4.87 3.27 -6.32
N ILE A 185 3.79 3.49 -5.57
CA ILE A 185 2.75 4.45 -5.91
C ILE A 185 2.88 5.62 -4.95
N ALA A 186 2.80 6.84 -5.48
CA ALA A 186 2.79 8.08 -4.71
C ALA A 186 1.44 8.78 -4.91
N PRO A 187 0.42 8.50 -4.07
CA PRO A 187 -0.87 9.18 -4.12
C PRO A 187 -0.74 10.66 -3.81
N GLY A 188 -1.53 11.49 -4.50
CA GLY A 188 -1.81 12.87 -4.13
C GLY A 188 -2.88 12.99 -3.05
N PHE A 189 -3.74 13.99 -3.16
CA PHE A 189 -4.91 14.14 -2.31
C PHE A 189 -5.98 13.13 -2.73
N ILE A 190 -6.27 12.14 -1.85
CA ILE A 190 -7.28 11.10 -2.06
C ILE A 190 -8.43 11.30 -1.08
N GLU A 191 -9.65 11.35 -1.61
CA GLU A 191 -10.86 11.49 -0.81
C GLU A 191 -11.15 10.15 -0.09
N THR A 192 -11.05 10.20 1.24
CA THR A 192 -11.25 9.07 2.14
C THR A 192 -11.97 9.56 3.40
N GLU A 193 -12.41 8.68 4.27
CA GLU A 193 -12.95 9.06 5.59
C GLU A 193 -11.99 9.93 6.42
N MET A 194 -10.68 9.78 6.22
CA MET A 194 -9.66 10.58 6.91
C MET A 194 -9.69 12.02 6.40
N THR A 195 -9.78 12.24 5.10
CA THR A 195 -9.80 13.56 4.47
C THR A 195 -11.17 14.23 4.57
N ALA A 196 -12.25 13.46 4.73
CA ALA A 196 -13.62 13.98 4.95
C ALA A 196 -13.77 14.77 6.28
N LYS A 197 -12.81 14.62 7.21
CA LYS A 197 -12.79 15.36 8.47
C LYS A 197 -12.13 16.75 8.37
N LEU A 198 -11.58 17.09 7.21
CA LEU A 198 -10.95 18.40 6.97
C LEU A 198 -12.02 19.47 6.71
N ALA A 199 -11.67 20.72 7.02
CA ALA A 199 -12.56 21.83 6.74
C ALA A 199 -12.82 21.95 5.23
N PRO A 200 -14.07 22.24 4.80
CA PRO A 200 -14.44 22.30 3.38
C PRO A 200 -13.56 23.24 2.56
N GLU A 201 -13.13 24.37 3.15
CA GLU A 201 -12.27 25.36 2.50
C GLU A 201 -10.88 24.80 2.18
N VAL A 202 -10.33 23.93 3.07
CA VAL A 202 -9.05 23.26 2.86
C VAL A 202 -9.16 22.27 1.71
N VAL A 203 -10.23 21.48 1.70
CA VAL A 203 -10.51 20.50 0.63
C VAL A 203 -10.68 21.22 -0.71
N GLN A 204 -11.43 22.34 -0.73
CA GLN A 204 -11.64 23.12 -1.95
C GLN A 204 -10.31 23.74 -2.44
N GLY A 205 -9.48 24.28 -1.54
CA GLY A 205 -8.17 24.81 -1.90
C GLY A 205 -7.27 23.75 -2.55
N TRP A 206 -7.31 22.50 -2.08
CA TRP A 206 -6.57 21.42 -2.72
C TRP A 206 -7.15 21.04 -4.10
N ARG A 207 -8.48 20.94 -4.22
CA ARG A 207 -9.13 20.69 -5.53
C ARG A 207 -8.77 21.76 -6.56
N ASP A 208 -8.73 23.02 -6.14
CA ASP A 208 -8.40 24.15 -7.01
C ASP A 208 -6.94 24.11 -7.47
N ALA A 209 -6.03 23.60 -6.62
CA ALA A 209 -4.61 23.45 -6.95
C ALA A 209 -4.33 22.25 -7.86
N ILE A 210 -5.19 21.22 -7.85
CA ILE A 210 -5.03 20.01 -8.69
C ILE A 210 -5.47 20.32 -10.13
N PRO A 211 -4.64 20.07 -11.17
CA PRO A 211 -5.01 20.28 -12.57
C PRO A 211 -6.32 19.60 -12.99
N LEU A 212 -6.58 18.37 -12.55
CA LEU A 212 -7.83 17.65 -12.83
C LEU A 212 -9.03 18.13 -12.01
N LYS A 213 -8.87 19.18 -11.17
CA LYS A 213 -9.93 19.87 -10.41
C LYS A 213 -10.79 18.96 -9.51
N ARG A 214 -10.25 17.82 -9.10
CA ARG A 214 -10.87 16.92 -8.13
C ARG A 214 -9.81 16.25 -7.26
N GLY A 215 -10.22 15.77 -6.11
CA GLY A 215 -9.45 14.76 -5.38
C GLY A 215 -9.43 13.43 -6.15
N GLY A 216 -8.42 12.62 -5.94
CA GLY A 216 -8.42 11.23 -6.39
C GLY A 216 -9.37 10.40 -5.53
N THR A 217 -9.88 9.32 -6.08
CA THR A 217 -10.67 8.34 -5.35
C THR A 217 -9.81 7.15 -4.92
N VAL A 218 -10.33 6.32 -4.05
CA VAL A 218 -9.72 5.05 -3.66
C VAL A 218 -9.54 4.14 -4.90
N GLU A 219 -10.50 4.18 -5.83
CA GLU A 219 -10.48 3.42 -7.08
C GLU A 219 -9.36 3.89 -8.02
N ASP A 220 -9.06 5.19 -8.07
CA ASP A 220 -7.92 5.69 -8.88
C ASP A 220 -6.61 5.01 -8.44
N ILE A 221 -6.40 4.83 -7.13
CA ILE A 221 -5.23 4.14 -6.58
C ILE A 221 -5.31 2.63 -6.79
N ALA A 222 -6.45 2.02 -6.52
CA ALA A 222 -6.65 0.59 -6.66
C ALA A 222 -6.43 0.11 -8.09
N ASN A 223 -6.90 0.86 -9.10
CA ASN A 223 -6.67 0.57 -10.52
C ASN A 223 -5.19 0.61 -10.89
N ALA A 224 -4.42 1.56 -10.36
CA ALA A 224 -2.98 1.61 -10.55
C ALA A 224 -2.27 0.40 -9.89
N CYS A 225 -2.73 -0.04 -8.70
CA CYS A 225 -2.25 -1.26 -8.06
C CYS A 225 -2.55 -2.49 -8.92
N VAL A 226 -3.76 -2.64 -9.47
CA VAL A 226 -4.13 -3.72 -10.38
C VAL A 226 -3.22 -3.75 -11.62
N PHE A 227 -2.97 -2.58 -12.24
CA PHE A 227 -2.05 -2.47 -13.36
C PHE A 227 -0.64 -2.95 -12.99
N LEU A 228 -0.07 -2.41 -11.90
CA LEU A 228 1.29 -2.78 -11.45
C LEU A 228 1.37 -4.25 -11.00
N ALA A 229 0.30 -4.82 -10.46
CA ALA A 229 0.23 -6.23 -10.06
C ALA A 229 0.14 -7.19 -11.27
N SER A 230 -0.38 -6.74 -12.39
CA SER A 230 -0.67 -7.56 -13.57
C SER A 230 0.54 -7.75 -14.49
N GLN A 231 0.40 -8.65 -15.48
CA GLN A 231 1.37 -8.84 -16.56
C GLN A 231 1.48 -7.64 -17.51
N ARG A 232 0.53 -6.71 -17.49
CA ARG A 232 0.57 -5.48 -18.30
C ARG A 232 1.73 -4.55 -17.93
N SER A 233 2.29 -4.72 -16.73
CA SER A 233 3.46 -3.98 -16.24
C SER A 233 4.72 -4.85 -16.13
N SER A 234 4.80 -5.95 -16.88
CA SER A 234 5.89 -6.94 -16.78
C SER A 234 7.30 -6.36 -16.98
N TYR A 235 7.43 -5.25 -17.70
CA TYR A 235 8.71 -4.56 -17.93
C TYR A 235 8.88 -3.28 -17.09
N ILE A 236 8.10 -3.15 -16.00
CA ILE A 236 8.14 -1.98 -15.09
C ILE A 236 8.63 -2.44 -13.72
N THR A 237 9.82 -1.97 -13.31
CA THR A 237 10.39 -2.17 -11.97
C THR A 237 11.23 -0.96 -11.56
N GLY A 238 11.33 -0.68 -10.25
CA GLY A 238 12.06 0.45 -9.69
C GLY A 238 11.39 1.81 -9.89
N GLN A 239 10.14 1.84 -10.39
CA GLN A 239 9.45 3.08 -10.75
C GLN A 239 8.61 3.63 -9.58
N VAL A 240 8.40 4.93 -9.61
CA VAL A 240 7.49 5.67 -8.73
C VAL A 240 6.38 6.24 -9.60
N LEU A 241 5.18 5.67 -9.48
CA LEU A 241 4.00 6.12 -10.21
C LEU A 241 3.20 7.10 -9.34
N ARG A 242 3.18 8.37 -9.72
CA ARG A 242 2.34 9.37 -9.07
C ARG A 242 0.91 9.26 -9.57
N ILE A 243 -0.05 9.22 -8.63
CA ILE A 243 -1.50 9.22 -8.90
C ILE A 243 -2.07 10.42 -8.14
N ASP A 244 -1.95 11.58 -8.72
CA ASP A 244 -2.11 12.86 -8.02
C ASP A 244 -2.91 13.92 -8.81
N GLY A 245 -3.49 13.55 -9.96
CA GLY A 245 -4.24 14.47 -10.80
C GLY A 245 -3.41 15.61 -11.42
N GLY A 246 -2.08 15.45 -11.47
CA GLY A 246 -1.14 16.46 -11.95
C GLY A 246 -0.70 17.45 -10.87
N MET A 247 -0.93 17.15 -9.59
CA MET A 247 -0.55 18.00 -8.46
C MET A 247 0.96 18.30 -8.44
N ILE A 248 1.79 17.34 -8.87
CA ILE A 248 3.23 17.49 -9.04
C ILE A 248 3.59 17.10 -10.47
N THR A 249 4.17 18.02 -11.24
CA THR A 249 4.54 17.79 -12.65
C THR A 249 6.04 17.70 -12.89
N ALA A 250 6.85 18.06 -11.91
CA ALA A 250 8.33 18.05 -12.00
C ALA A 250 8.94 16.91 -11.18
#